data_a0facc185680717161c90ab52fb8a082
#
_entry.id   a0facc185680717161c90ab52fb8a082
#
_cell.length_a   1.000
_cell.length_b   1.000
_cell.length_c   1.000
_cell.angle_alpha   90.00
_cell.angle_beta   90.00
_cell.angle_gamma   90.00
#
_symmetry.space_group_name_H-M   'P 1'
#
loop_
_entity.id
_entity.type
_entity.pdbx_description
1 polymer ?
#
loop_
_entity_poly.entity_id
_entity_poly.type
_entity_poly.pdbx_seq_one_letter_code
_entity_poly.pdbx_strand_id
1 'polypeptide(L)'
;MLELLPAPPADPLWDLTAEYAADPRPERLNLVLGVYRDHTGVTPVMAAVKEAEVRLAERSGSKEYLGLSGNTAFNRAMLTTVLGTEALTARATAVQTVAGTGALRLLADLVRQTRPGTTVWISDPAYVNHRPILEGAGLTVRTFRWLDPEGMLDDLRAAGPGDVVLLQGCCHNPTGADPTAETWEELAALAATNGWVPFVDLAYHGLGDGLEADLAPTRMLAERLPEVLIAVSCSKNFGLYSDRTGCAIVLGSSARALRHVETALQNAARTLYSMPPDHGAAVVATVLEDERLRALWLAELDVMRRRITANRTDLVAHLGALGHEERASALARQKGMFSMLPLTPEGMRRMRHRSGIYGTTAGRINIAGVPAHRIPYLAGGIADAL
;
A
#
# COMPACT_ATOMS: atom_id res chain seq x y z
N MET A 1 -3.59 36.93 -8.85
CA MET A 1 -2.88 35.87 -8.12
C MET A 1 -3.37 34.49 -8.55
N LEU A 2 -4.68 34.20 -8.42
CA LEU A 2 -5.22 32.87 -8.80
C LEU A 2 -5.14 32.58 -10.30
N GLU A 3 -5.22 33.60 -11.15
CA GLU A 3 -5.07 33.49 -12.61
C GLU A 3 -3.67 33.07 -13.08
N LEU A 4 -2.67 33.16 -12.17
CA LEU A 4 -1.29 32.71 -12.42
C LEU A 4 -1.09 31.21 -12.09
N LEU A 5 -2.12 30.54 -11.55
CA LEU A 5 -2.04 29.12 -11.24
C LEU A 5 -2.01 28.33 -12.57
N PRO A 6 -0.92 27.58 -12.86
CA PRO A 6 -0.91 26.72 -14.03
C PRO A 6 -1.99 25.65 -13.88
N ALA A 7 -2.61 25.27 -14.98
CA ALA A 7 -3.56 24.16 -14.97
C ALA A 7 -2.85 22.90 -14.44
N PRO A 8 -3.29 22.33 -13.30
CA PRO A 8 -2.67 21.10 -12.79
C PRO A 8 -2.93 19.96 -13.77
N PRO A 9 -2.01 19.00 -13.89
CA PRO A 9 -2.29 17.78 -14.63
C PRO A 9 -3.49 17.07 -14.00
N ALA A 10 -4.41 16.60 -14.83
CA ALA A 10 -5.52 15.79 -14.37
C ALA A 10 -5.00 14.46 -13.75
N ASP A 11 -5.68 13.95 -12.72
CA ASP A 11 -5.34 12.65 -12.13
C ASP A 11 -5.85 11.53 -13.06
N PRO A 12 -4.96 10.73 -13.67
CA PRO A 12 -5.35 9.73 -14.66
C PRO A 12 -6.32 8.66 -14.13
N LEU A 13 -6.30 8.39 -12.82
CA LEU A 13 -7.18 7.39 -12.20
C LEU A 13 -8.60 7.93 -12.05
N TRP A 14 -8.74 9.21 -11.69
CA TRP A 14 -10.05 9.85 -11.57
C TRP A 14 -10.68 10.12 -12.93
N ASP A 15 -9.89 10.47 -13.96
CA ASP A 15 -10.39 10.62 -15.33
C ASP A 15 -10.95 9.30 -15.85
N LEU A 16 -10.21 8.19 -15.69
CA LEU A 16 -10.70 6.86 -16.07
C LEU A 16 -11.96 6.44 -15.28
N THR A 17 -12.07 6.87 -14.02
CA THR A 17 -13.26 6.60 -13.21
C THR A 17 -14.46 7.40 -13.71
N ALA A 18 -14.25 8.64 -14.13
CA ALA A 18 -15.30 9.47 -14.74
C ALA A 18 -15.75 8.92 -16.10
N GLU A 19 -14.80 8.47 -16.97
CA GLU A 19 -15.12 7.78 -18.21
C GLU A 19 -15.96 6.51 -17.97
N TYR A 20 -15.58 5.70 -16.97
CA TYR A 20 -16.35 4.52 -16.58
C TYR A 20 -17.78 4.89 -16.15
N ALA A 21 -17.95 5.95 -15.36
CA ALA A 21 -19.25 6.37 -14.90
C ALA A 21 -20.16 6.80 -16.06
N ALA A 22 -19.60 7.41 -17.09
CA ALA A 22 -20.31 7.86 -18.29
C ALA A 22 -20.58 6.73 -19.31
N ASP A 23 -19.96 5.56 -19.19
CA ASP A 23 -20.14 4.43 -20.10
C ASP A 23 -21.53 3.78 -19.88
N PRO A 24 -22.42 3.72 -20.88
CA PRO A 24 -23.78 3.18 -20.69
C PRO A 24 -23.84 1.64 -20.68
N ARG A 25 -22.75 0.94 -21.00
CA ARG A 25 -22.75 -0.52 -21.14
C ARG A 25 -23.00 -1.21 -19.80
N PRO A 26 -23.95 -2.14 -19.68
CA PRO A 26 -24.24 -2.85 -18.44
C PRO A 26 -23.12 -3.80 -18.03
N GLU A 27 -22.35 -4.34 -19.01
CA GLU A 27 -21.26 -5.29 -18.76
C GLU A 27 -19.93 -4.65 -18.36
N ARG A 28 -19.85 -3.30 -18.34
CA ARG A 28 -18.60 -2.60 -18.01
C ARG A 28 -18.00 -3.02 -16.67
N LEU A 29 -16.65 -3.03 -16.59
CA LEU A 29 -15.89 -3.37 -15.39
C LEU A 29 -14.98 -2.21 -15.00
N ASN A 30 -15.12 -1.71 -13.76
CA ASN A 30 -14.17 -0.74 -13.18
C ASN A 30 -13.08 -1.47 -12.40
N LEU A 31 -11.89 -1.55 -12.98
CA LEU A 31 -10.71 -2.16 -12.38
C LEU A 31 -9.58 -1.13 -12.17
N VAL A 32 -9.94 0.17 -12.12
CA VAL A 32 -8.99 1.28 -11.97
C VAL A 32 -8.57 1.46 -10.52
N LEU A 33 -9.55 1.62 -9.62
CA LEU A 33 -9.29 1.90 -8.20
C LEU A 33 -9.02 0.62 -7.41
N GLY A 34 -8.03 0.67 -6.51
CA GLY A 34 -7.65 -0.44 -5.63
C GLY A 34 -8.60 -0.61 -4.45
N VAL A 35 -9.79 -1.13 -4.72
CA VAL A 35 -10.82 -1.44 -3.73
C VAL A 35 -11.18 -2.92 -3.83
N TYR A 36 -11.22 -3.62 -2.70
CA TYR A 36 -11.71 -5.00 -2.66
C TYR A 36 -13.24 -5.01 -2.87
N ARG A 37 -13.71 -5.95 -3.69
CA ARG A 37 -15.14 -6.23 -3.84
C ARG A 37 -15.39 -7.73 -3.62
N ASP A 38 -16.46 -8.04 -2.97
CA ASP A 38 -16.89 -9.42 -2.73
C ASP A 38 -17.48 -10.08 -3.99
N HIS A 39 -18.05 -11.27 -3.82
CA HIS A 39 -18.67 -12.02 -4.92
C HIS A 39 -19.89 -11.33 -5.54
N THR A 40 -20.51 -10.40 -4.82
CA THR A 40 -21.64 -9.60 -5.30
C THR A 40 -21.21 -8.31 -6.01
N GLY A 41 -19.90 -7.95 -5.93
CA GLY A 41 -19.35 -6.71 -6.47
C GLY A 41 -19.41 -5.53 -5.50
N VAL A 42 -19.80 -5.76 -4.24
CA VAL A 42 -19.86 -4.74 -3.18
C VAL A 42 -18.56 -4.74 -2.39
N THR A 43 -18.14 -3.58 -1.91
CA THR A 43 -17.08 -3.44 -0.91
C THR A 43 -17.68 -3.68 0.48
N PRO A 44 -17.45 -4.84 1.11
CA PRO A 44 -18.08 -5.15 2.40
C PRO A 44 -17.41 -4.37 3.54
N VAL A 45 -18.17 -4.07 4.58
CA VAL A 45 -17.63 -3.75 5.90
C VAL A 45 -17.35 -5.07 6.61
N MET A 46 -16.12 -5.28 7.08
CA MET A 46 -15.74 -6.50 7.78
C MET A 46 -16.56 -6.64 9.09
N ALA A 47 -16.95 -7.86 9.43
CA ALA A 47 -17.75 -8.11 10.63
C ALA A 47 -17.01 -7.71 11.91
N ALA A 48 -15.69 -7.93 11.96
CA ALA A 48 -14.85 -7.48 13.07
C ALA A 48 -14.87 -5.94 13.22
N VAL A 49 -14.82 -5.22 12.10
CA VAL A 49 -14.92 -3.75 12.05
C VAL A 49 -16.30 -3.31 12.54
N LYS A 50 -17.35 -3.91 12.00
CA LYS A 50 -18.75 -3.55 12.35
C LYS A 50 -19.03 -3.74 13.83
N GLU A 51 -18.56 -4.83 14.42
CA GLU A 51 -18.73 -5.06 15.85
C GLU A 51 -17.89 -4.07 16.70
N ALA A 52 -16.68 -3.73 16.27
CA ALA A 52 -15.88 -2.71 16.94
C ALA A 52 -16.56 -1.33 16.92
N GLU A 53 -17.16 -0.94 15.77
CA GLU A 53 -17.95 0.30 15.66
C GLU A 53 -19.11 0.35 16.66
N VAL A 54 -19.88 -0.74 16.78
CA VAL A 54 -21.00 -0.83 17.74
C VAL A 54 -20.49 -0.65 19.18
N ARG A 55 -19.44 -1.36 19.56
CA ARG A 55 -18.84 -1.24 20.90
C ARG A 55 -18.33 0.17 21.19
N LEU A 56 -17.72 0.82 20.18
CA LEU A 56 -17.27 2.21 20.33
C LEU A 56 -18.43 3.18 20.50
N ALA A 57 -19.51 3.02 19.72
CA ALA A 57 -20.71 3.86 19.84
C ALA A 57 -21.33 3.77 21.26
N GLU A 58 -21.38 2.57 21.84
CA GLU A 58 -21.90 2.34 23.20
C GLU A 58 -20.99 2.90 24.31
N ARG A 59 -19.66 2.91 24.13
CA ARG A 59 -18.67 3.29 25.14
C ARG A 59 -18.22 4.75 25.07
N SER A 60 -18.35 5.41 23.89
CA SER A 60 -17.85 6.76 23.69
C SER A 60 -18.59 7.79 24.52
N GLY A 61 -17.96 8.26 25.60
CA GLY A 61 -18.48 9.34 26.47
C GLY A 61 -17.98 10.73 26.09
N SER A 62 -17.00 10.87 25.20
CA SER A 62 -16.40 12.16 24.82
C SER A 62 -15.90 12.16 23.38
N LYS A 63 -15.84 13.35 22.79
CA LYS A 63 -15.24 13.65 21.47
C LYS A 63 -14.11 14.69 21.61
N GLU A 64 -13.47 14.76 22.78
CA GLU A 64 -12.33 15.65 23.01
C GLU A 64 -11.15 15.31 22.11
N TYR A 65 -10.29 16.31 21.90
CA TYR A 65 -9.06 16.12 21.16
C TYR A 65 -8.15 15.09 21.82
N LEU A 66 -7.57 14.19 21.03
CA LEU A 66 -6.45 13.36 21.46
C LEU A 66 -5.12 14.14 21.37
N GLY A 67 -4.02 13.59 21.79
CA GLY A 67 -2.70 14.18 21.62
C GLY A 67 -2.25 14.23 20.14
N LEU A 68 -1.14 14.90 19.88
CA LEU A 68 -0.58 15.09 18.54
C LEU A 68 -0.16 13.76 17.85
N SER A 69 0.11 12.72 18.64
CA SER A 69 0.36 11.35 18.13
C SER A 69 -0.91 10.63 17.68
N GLY A 70 -2.10 11.22 17.89
CA GLY A 70 -3.38 10.57 17.64
C GLY A 70 -3.72 9.52 18.71
N ASN A 71 -4.38 8.44 18.31
CA ASN A 71 -4.81 7.36 19.20
C ASN A 71 -3.62 6.48 19.63
N THR A 72 -3.25 6.56 20.90
CA THR A 72 -2.07 5.85 21.45
C THR A 72 -2.27 4.33 21.54
N ALA A 73 -3.51 3.87 21.76
CA ALA A 73 -3.83 2.43 21.75
C ALA A 73 -3.63 1.87 20.33
N PHE A 74 -4.12 2.58 19.32
CA PHE A 74 -3.87 2.25 17.91
C PHE A 74 -2.38 2.20 17.60
N ASN A 75 -1.61 3.23 17.98
CA ASN A 75 -0.17 3.27 17.71
C ASN A 75 0.55 2.06 18.30
N ARG A 76 0.25 1.70 19.56
CA ARG A 76 0.79 0.52 20.23
C ARG A 76 0.39 -0.78 19.54
N ALA A 77 -0.89 -0.94 19.19
CA ALA A 77 -1.39 -2.12 18.50
C ALA A 77 -0.74 -2.29 17.11
N MET A 78 -0.52 -1.19 16.37
CA MET A 78 0.16 -1.20 15.09
C MET A 78 1.64 -1.55 15.23
N LEU A 79 2.36 -1.02 16.21
CA LEU A 79 3.75 -1.42 16.50
C LEU A 79 3.85 -2.93 16.73
N THR A 80 3.00 -3.47 17.61
CA THR A 80 2.97 -4.91 17.91
C THR A 80 2.64 -5.74 16.67
N THR A 81 1.64 -5.32 15.90
CA THR A 81 1.22 -6.06 14.70
C THR A 81 2.30 -6.07 13.62
N VAL A 82 2.90 -4.91 13.34
CA VAL A 82 3.88 -4.77 12.25
C VAL A 82 5.22 -5.39 12.62
N LEU A 83 5.73 -5.11 13.82
CA LEU A 83 7.08 -5.50 14.24
C LEU A 83 7.14 -6.89 14.90
N GLY A 84 6.07 -7.36 15.49
CA GLY A 84 5.90 -8.73 15.97
C GLY A 84 6.63 -9.08 17.27
N THR A 85 7.71 -8.39 17.64
CA THR A 85 8.51 -8.71 18.84
C THR A 85 8.68 -7.49 19.76
N GLU A 86 8.80 -7.75 21.07
CA GLU A 86 9.05 -6.70 22.05
C GLU A 86 10.39 -5.99 21.80
N ALA A 87 11.40 -6.72 21.39
CA ALA A 87 12.73 -6.18 21.09
C ALA A 87 12.70 -5.13 19.97
N LEU A 88 11.91 -5.35 18.93
CA LEU A 88 11.74 -4.38 17.84
C LEU A 88 10.84 -3.22 18.26
N THR A 89 9.74 -3.47 18.96
CA THR A 89 8.84 -2.40 19.42
C THR A 89 9.50 -1.46 20.42
N ALA A 90 10.42 -1.96 21.27
CA ALA A 90 11.18 -1.14 22.23
C ALA A 90 12.13 -0.12 21.58
N ARG A 91 12.49 -0.32 20.30
CA ARG A 91 13.34 0.60 19.54
C ARG A 91 12.57 1.32 18.42
N ALA A 92 11.26 1.44 18.55
CA ALA A 92 10.39 2.09 17.58
C ALA A 92 9.49 3.14 18.25
N THR A 93 9.09 4.13 17.45
CA THR A 93 8.00 5.06 17.79
C THR A 93 6.97 5.07 16.67
N ALA A 94 5.73 5.42 17.00
CA ALA A 94 4.62 5.43 16.07
C ALA A 94 3.72 6.65 16.27
N VAL A 95 3.25 7.23 15.18
CA VAL A 95 2.29 8.33 15.14
C VAL A 95 1.17 7.97 14.18
N GLN A 96 -0.07 8.08 14.64
CA GLN A 96 -1.24 7.91 13.79
C GLN A 96 -1.27 8.97 12.69
N THR A 97 -1.72 8.59 11.50
CA THR A 97 -1.74 9.46 10.32
C THR A 97 -3.05 9.37 9.54
N VAL A 98 -3.27 10.34 8.65
CA VAL A 98 -4.39 10.32 7.69
C VAL A 98 -4.07 9.32 6.58
N ALA A 99 -4.34 8.04 6.83
CA ALA A 99 -4.01 6.89 5.99
C ALA A 99 -2.51 6.74 5.67
N GLY A 100 -2.16 5.81 4.79
CA GLY A 100 -0.80 5.61 4.31
C GLY A 100 -0.22 6.84 3.61
N THR A 101 -1.03 7.60 2.90
CA THR A 101 -0.58 8.86 2.26
C THR A 101 -0.07 9.87 3.30
N GLY A 102 -0.77 10.01 4.42
CA GLY A 102 -0.32 10.83 5.54
C GLY A 102 0.97 10.31 6.17
N ALA A 103 1.10 8.98 6.30
CA ALA A 103 2.33 8.36 6.81
C ALA A 103 3.52 8.60 5.88
N LEU A 104 3.35 8.38 4.57
CA LEU A 104 4.36 8.66 3.56
C LEU A 104 4.80 10.14 3.61
N ARG A 105 3.84 11.06 3.71
CA ARG A 105 4.14 12.50 3.77
C ARG A 105 4.87 12.88 5.06
N LEU A 106 4.43 12.44 6.22
CA LEU A 106 5.10 12.77 7.49
C LEU A 106 6.53 12.23 7.54
N LEU A 107 6.74 11.00 7.05
CA LEU A 107 8.08 10.41 6.98
C LEU A 107 8.96 11.13 5.94
N ALA A 108 8.42 11.55 4.81
CA ALA A 108 9.14 12.37 3.85
C ALA A 108 9.56 13.73 4.43
N ASP A 109 8.67 14.39 5.19
CA ASP A 109 8.99 15.65 5.88
C ASP A 109 10.04 15.43 6.98
N LEU A 110 10.00 14.29 7.70
CA LEU A 110 11.05 13.90 8.66
C LEU A 110 12.41 13.74 7.98
N VAL A 111 12.48 13.02 6.86
CA VAL A 111 13.70 12.83 6.07
C VAL A 111 14.27 14.17 5.64
N ARG A 112 13.45 15.07 5.09
CA ARG A 112 13.86 16.42 4.67
C ARG A 112 14.40 17.24 5.83
N GLN A 113 13.79 17.15 7.03
CA GLN A 113 14.25 17.88 8.22
C GLN A 113 15.58 17.34 8.73
N THR A 114 15.78 16.02 8.66
CA THR A 114 17.00 15.36 9.13
C THR A 114 18.18 15.69 8.21
N ARG A 115 17.97 15.65 6.88
CA ARG A 115 19.01 15.91 5.89
C ARG A 115 18.41 16.57 4.64
N PRO A 116 18.49 17.91 4.52
CA PRO A 116 18.12 18.61 3.28
C PRO A 116 18.91 18.08 2.09
N GLY A 117 18.24 17.89 0.96
CA GLY A 117 18.87 17.39 -0.27
C GLY A 117 19.02 15.87 -0.36
N THR A 118 18.45 15.11 0.59
CA THR A 118 18.37 13.65 0.50
C THR A 118 17.72 13.20 -0.80
N THR A 119 18.33 12.20 -1.44
CA THR A 119 17.73 11.47 -2.57
C THR A 119 16.89 10.31 -2.04
N VAL A 120 15.65 10.22 -2.53
CA VAL A 120 14.80 9.06 -2.29
C VAL A 120 14.69 8.25 -3.58
N TRP A 121 15.07 6.98 -3.49
CA TRP A 121 14.96 6.03 -4.58
C TRP A 121 13.61 5.32 -4.52
N ILE A 122 12.86 5.30 -5.63
CA ILE A 122 11.57 4.62 -5.76
C ILE A 122 11.62 3.58 -6.87
N SER A 123 10.80 2.55 -6.80
CA SER A 123 10.69 1.53 -7.85
C SER A 123 10.25 2.14 -9.20
N ASP A 124 10.66 1.52 -10.30
CA ASP A 124 10.10 1.75 -11.64
C ASP A 124 9.60 0.41 -12.19
N PRO A 125 8.26 0.28 -12.41
CA PRO A 125 7.20 1.24 -12.12
C PRO A 125 6.94 1.43 -10.61
N ALA A 126 6.34 2.57 -10.23
CA ALA A 126 6.00 2.91 -8.85
C ALA A 126 4.49 3.14 -8.67
N TYR A 127 4.03 3.12 -7.41
CA TYR A 127 2.74 3.69 -7.08
C TYR A 127 2.71 5.17 -7.48
N VAL A 128 1.69 5.56 -8.25
CA VAL A 128 1.63 6.87 -8.92
C VAL A 128 1.79 8.06 -7.97
N ASN A 129 1.45 7.90 -6.70
CA ASN A 129 1.50 8.98 -5.72
C ASN A 129 2.82 9.03 -4.92
N HIS A 130 3.75 8.06 -5.05
CA HIS A 130 5.03 8.11 -4.36
C HIS A 130 5.83 9.36 -4.76
N ARG A 131 6.07 9.55 -6.06
CA ARG A 131 6.83 10.71 -6.56
C ARG A 131 6.22 12.05 -6.15
N PRO A 132 4.92 12.33 -6.38
CA PRO A 132 4.31 13.60 -5.97
C PRO A 132 4.39 13.89 -4.46
N ILE A 133 4.27 12.85 -3.61
CA ILE A 133 4.39 13.02 -2.15
C ILE A 133 5.81 13.43 -1.78
N LEU A 134 6.82 12.75 -2.32
CA LEU A 134 8.23 12.97 -2.00
C LEU A 134 8.73 14.32 -2.54
N GLU A 135 8.44 14.62 -3.81
CA GLU A 135 8.77 15.91 -4.43
C GLU A 135 8.03 17.06 -3.74
N GLY A 136 6.75 16.88 -3.38
CA GLY A 136 5.96 17.83 -2.61
C GLY A 136 6.48 18.06 -1.18
N ALA A 137 7.27 17.13 -0.63
CA ALA A 137 8.04 17.32 0.61
C ALA A 137 9.40 18.00 0.37
N GLY A 138 9.78 18.28 -0.88
CA GLY A 138 11.06 18.91 -1.24
C GLY A 138 12.24 17.94 -1.32
N LEU A 139 11.97 16.65 -1.54
CA LEU A 139 13.00 15.61 -1.71
C LEU A 139 13.30 15.38 -3.20
N THR A 140 14.54 15.00 -3.49
CA THR A 140 14.96 14.58 -4.83
C THR A 140 14.57 13.12 -5.03
N VAL A 141 13.97 12.77 -6.19
CA VAL A 141 13.52 11.41 -6.47
C VAL A 141 14.31 10.82 -7.63
N ARG A 142 14.87 9.63 -7.41
CA ARG A 142 15.48 8.75 -8.42
C ARG A 142 14.68 7.45 -8.51
N THR A 143 14.88 6.69 -9.57
CA THR A 143 14.23 5.40 -9.77
C THR A 143 15.25 4.27 -9.84
N PHE A 144 14.77 3.06 -9.48
CA PHE A 144 15.49 1.80 -9.67
C PHE A 144 14.55 0.77 -10.32
N ARG A 145 15.10 -0.18 -11.07
CA ARG A 145 14.35 -1.25 -11.72
C ARG A 145 13.71 -2.17 -10.69
N TRP A 146 12.40 -2.45 -10.83
CA TRP A 146 11.70 -3.32 -9.88
C TRP A 146 11.54 -4.76 -10.36
N LEU A 147 11.24 -4.95 -11.65
CA LEU A 147 10.93 -6.26 -12.22
C LEU A 147 12.17 -7.08 -12.63
N ASP A 148 13.33 -6.52 -12.48
CA ASP A 148 14.64 -7.10 -12.76
C ASP A 148 15.46 -7.14 -11.45
N PRO A 149 15.51 -8.28 -10.72
CA PRO A 149 16.19 -8.34 -9.42
C PRO A 149 17.67 -7.98 -9.49
N GLU A 150 18.40 -8.44 -10.50
CA GLU A 150 19.81 -8.09 -10.68
C GLU A 150 19.97 -6.59 -10.96
N GLY A 151 19.15 -6.08 -11.86
CA GLY A 151 19.12 -4.66 -12.18
C GLY A 151 18.70 -3.78 -11.01
N MET A 152 17.78 -4.24 -10.14
CA MET A 152 17.40 -3.55 -8.91
C MET A 152 18.62 -3.35 -8.01
N LEU A 153 19.38 -4.41 -7.76
CA LEU A 153 20.56 -4.36 -6.91
C LEU A 153 21.67 -3.50 -7.53
N ASP A 154 21.86 -3.59 -8.86
CA ASP A 154 22.83 -2.76 -9.58
C ASP A 154 22.52 -1.26 -9.46
N ASP A 155 21.25 -0.89 -9.66
CA ASP A 155 20.83 0.50 -9.53
C ASP A 155 21.00 1.01 -8.09
N LEU A 156 20.65 0.19 -7.10
CA LEU A 156 20.73 0.56 -5.68
C LEU A 156 22.15 0.55 -5.10
N ARG A 157 23.14 -0.02 -5.80
CA ARG A 157 24.58 0.19 -5.45
C ARG A 157 24.99 1.66 -5.55
N ALA A 158 24.28 2.47 -6.32
CA ALA A 158 24.53 3.90 -6.40
C ALA A 158 23.87 4.70 -5.27
N ALA A 159 22.98 4.11 -4.48
CA ALA A 159 22.43 4.71 -3.27
C ALA A 159 23.49 4.67 -2.15
N GLY A 160 23.72 5.80 -1.50
CA GLY A 160 24.78 5.96 -0.51
C GLY A 160 24.29 6.42 0.86
N PRO A 161 25.25 6.73 1.78
CA PRO A 161 24.92 7.15 3.13
C PRO A 161 24.00 8.37 3.16
N GLY A 162 22.85 8.20 3.80
CA GLY A 162 21.82 9.23 3.94
C GLY A 162 20.84 9.33 2.77
N ASP A 163 20.96 8.50 1.73
CA ASP A 163 19.88 8.26 0.80
C ASP A 163 18.81 7.40 1.47
N VAL A 164 17.60 7.47 0.92
CA VAL A 164 16.46 6.67 1.37
C VAL A 164 15.98 5.82 0.20
N VAL A 165 15.68 4.54 0.45
CA VAL A 165 15.12 3.64 -0.58
C VAL A 165 13.70 3.27 -0.17
N LEU A 166 12.70 3.71 -0.96
CA LEU A 166 11.30 3.40 -0.73
C LEU A 166 10.97 2.07 -1.39
N LEU A 167 10.60 1.10 -0.55
CA LEU A 167 10.27 -0.27 -0.91
C LEU A 167 8.81 -0.56 -0.53
N GLN A 168 8.03 -1.18 -1.41
CA GLN A 168 6.74 -1.72 -1.00
C GLN A 168 6.97 -3.08 -0.35
N GLY A 169 6.56 -3.24 0.91
CA GLY A 169 6.89 -4.43 1.71
C GLY A 169 6.24 -5.72 1.22
N CYS A 170 5.10 -5.62 0.52
CA CYS A 170 4.39 -6.72 -0.12
C CYS A 170 3.37 -6.22 -1.13
N CYS A 171 2.95 -7.11 -2.05
CA CYS A 171 1.86 -6.85 -3.01
C CYS A 171 2.08 -5.58 -3.84
N HIS A 172 3.24 -5.46 -4.44
CA HIS A 172 3.71 -4.25 -5.09
C HIS A 172 2.68 -3.62 -6.05
N ASN A 173 2.35 -2.38 -5.83
CA ASN A 173 1.51 -1.57 -6.72
C ASN A 173 2.42 -0.75 -7.67
N PRO A 174 2.41 -1.00 -9.00
CA PRO A 174 1.31 -1.60 -9.75
C PRO A 174 1.48 -3.08 -10.13
N THR A 175 2.62 -3.70 -9.92
CA THR A 175 3.01 -4.92 -10.62
C THR A 175 2.45 -6.22 -10.04
N GLY A 176 2.12 -6.24 -8.74
CA GLY A 176 1.85 -7.48 -8.01
C GLY A 176 3.07 -8.41 -7.86
N ALA A 177 4.23 -8.01 -8.36
CA ALA A 177 5.46 -8.79 -8.27
C ALA A 177 6.30 -8.34 -7.07
N ASP A 178 6.53 -9.23 -6.14
CA ASP A 178 7.34 -8.98 -4.96
C ASP A 178 8.72 -9.64 -5.11
N PRO A 179 9.80 -9.06 -4.54
CA PRO A 179 11.10 -9.68 -4.47
C PRO A 179 11.05 -11.01 -3.70
N THR A 180 11.94 -11.94 -4.04
CA THR A 180 12.10 -13.19 -3.29
C THR A 180 12.73 -12.93 -1.91
N ALA A 181 12.70 -13.94 -1.03
CA ALA A 181 13.35 -13.85 0.27
C ALA A 181 14.85 -13.57 0.13
N GLU A 182 15.50 -14.21 -0.84
CA GLU A 182 16.92 -14.01 -1.15
C GLU A 182 17.19 -12.57 -1.60
N THR A 183 16.37 -12.02 -2.49
CA THR A 183 16.50 -10.61 -2.92
C THR A 183 16.31 -9.65 -1.77
N TRP A 184 15.36 -9.91 -0.85
CA TRP A 184 15.18 -9.11 0.36
C TRP A 184 16.43 -9.16 1.28
N GLU A 185 17.08 -10.32 1.40
CA GLU A 185 18.33 -10.47 2.15
C GLU A 185 19.47 -9.67 1.52
N GLU A 186 19.58 -9.71 0.18
CA GLU A 186 20.56 -8.93 -0.56
C GLU A 186 20.33 -7.42 -0.43
N LEU A 187 19.08 -6.97 -0.46
CA LEU A 187 18.71 -5.57 -0.20
C LEU A 187 19.10 -5.13 1.20
N ALA A 188 18.87 -5.96 2.21
CA ALA A 188 19.26 -5.65 3.59
C ALA A 188 20.79 -5.57 3.74
N ALA A 189 21.53 -6.50 3.12
CA ALA A 189 23.00 -6.48 3.13
C ALA A 189 23.55 -5.25 2.40
N LEU A 190 22.95 -4.88 1.28
CA LEU A 190 23.31 -3.68 0.51
C LEU A 190 23.04 -2.40 1.31
N ALA A 191 21.89 -2.31 1.99
CA ALA A 191 21.56 -1.20 2.88
C ALA A 191 22.58 -1.04 4.01
N ALA A 192 22.95 -2.14 4.65
CA ALA A 192 23.95 -2.16 5.73
C ALA A 192 25.34 -1.72 5.23
N THR A 193 25.71 -2.13 4.01
CA THR A 193 27.03 -1.81 3.43
C THR A 193 27.10 -0.36 2.95
N ASN A 194 26.07 0.11 2.25
CA ASN A 194 26.05 1.43 1.61
C ASN A 194 25.51 2.54 2.53
N GLY A 195 24.85 2.19 3.63
CA GLY A 195 24.35 3.13 4.62
C GLY A 195 23.11 3.92 4.21
N TRP A 196 22.34 3.42 3.21
CA TRP A 196 21.01 4.01 2.91
C TRP A 196 19.93 3.47 3.87
N VAL A 197 18.88 4.25 4.07
CA VAL A 197 17.79 3.92 5.00
C VAL A 197 16.59 3.37 4.24
N PRO A 198 16.08 2.17 4.57
CA PRO A 198 14.85 1.66 3.97
C PRO A 198 13.63 2.45 4.47
N PHE A 199 12.74 2.77 3.53
CA PHE A 199 11.44 3.35 3.75
C PHE A 199 10.38 2.38 3.20
N VAL A 200 9.72 1.63 4.09
CA VAL A 200 8.79 0.58 3.70
C VAL A 200 7.37 1.12 3.64
N ASP A 201 6.69 0.92 2.50
CA ASP A 201 5.25 1.18 2.34
C ASP A 201 4.47 -0.13 2.53
N LEU A 202 3.62 -0.19 3.56
CA LEU A 202 2.77 -1.32 3.93
C LEU A 202 1.30 -0.98 3.73
N ALA A 203 0.83 -1.04 2.49
CA ALA A 203 -0.57 -0.78 2.17
C ALA A 203 -1.42 -2.05 2.00
N TYR A 204 -0.81 -3.23 1.83
CA TYR A 204 -1.50 -4.45 1.38
C TYR A 204 -1.20 -5.68 2.23
N HIS A 205 -0.52 -5.55 3.37
CA HIS A 205 -0.14 -6.66 4.23
C HIS A 205 -1.38 -7.48 4.69
N GLY A 206 -1.27 -8.79 4.58
CA GLY A 206 -2.34 -9.76 4.76
C GLY A 206 -3.08 -10.16 3.47
N LEU A 207 -2.83 -9.49 2.34
CA LEU A 207 -3.50 -9.75 1.05
C LEU A 207 -2.61 -10.46 0.01
N GLY A 208 -1.34 -10.71 0.33
CA GLY A 208 -0.41 -11.48 -0.49
C GLY A 208 -0.40 -12.96 -0.12
N ASP A 209 0.54 -13.36 0.70
CA ASP A 209 0.71 -14.73 1.20
C ASP A 209 0.16 -14.93 2.64
N GLY A 210 -0.40 -13.89 3.23
CA GLY A 210 -0.92 -13.84 4.60
C GLY A 210 -0.14 -12.84 5.47
N LEU A 211 -0.73 -12.49 6.62
CA LEU A 211 -0.23 -11.37 7.42
C LEU A 211 1.25 -11.54 7.83
N GLU A 212 1.59 -12.71 8.35
CA GLU A 212 2.94 -12.99 8.85
C GLU A 212 3.97 -13.03 7.71
N ALA A 213 3.63 -13.69 6.59
CA ALA A 213 4.50 -13.78 5.42
C ALA A 213 4.72 -12.39 4.76
N ASP A 214 3.65 -11.60 4.67
CA ASP A 214 3.70 -10.27 4.07
C ASP A 214 4.49 -9.25 4.93
N LEU A 215 4.57 -9.47 6.26
CA LEU A 215 5.34 -8.64 7.18
C LEU A 215 6.80 -9.11 7.35
N ALA A 216 7.13 -10.35 6.96
CA ALA A 216 8.45 -10.92 7.16
C ALA A 216 9.60 -10.07 6.57
N PRO A 217 9.51 -9.53 5.33
CA PRO A 217 10.57 -8.68 4.79
C PRO A 217 10.79 -7.41 5.62
N THR A 218 9.71 -6.77 6.07
CA THR A 218 9.78 -5.56 6.89
C THR A 218 10.44 -5.85 8.25
N ARG A 219 10.07 -6.96 8.89
CA ARG A 219 10.67 -7.39 10.17
C ARG A 219 12.14 -7.73 10.01
N MET A 220 12.51 -8.42 8.95
CA MET A 220 13.90 -8.75 8.65
C MET A 220 14.76 -7.49 8.46
N LEU A 221 14.26 -6.48 7.73
CA LEU A 221 14.94 -5.18 7.62
C LEU A 221 15.09 -4.52 9.00
N ALA A 222 14.01 -4.54 9.82
CA ALA A 222 14.01 -3.98 11.17
C ALA A 222 14.99 -4.68 12.12
N GLU A 223 15.22 -5.99 11.97
CA GLU A 223 16.17 -6.77 12.76
C GLU A 223 17.62 -6.46 12.37
N ARG A 224 17.89 -6.30 11.08
CA ARG A 224 19.26 -6.18 10.54
C ARG A 224 19.78 -4.75 10.50
N LEU A 225 18.90 -3.75 10.46
CA LEU A 225 19.29 -2.37 10.22
C LEU A 225 19.05 -1.48 11.44
N PRO A 226 19.89 -0.46 11.65
CA PRO A 226 19.76 0.44 12.78
C PRO A 226 18.53 1.34 12.69
N GLU A 227 18.12 1.71 11.47
CA GLU A 227 17.04 2.64 11.20
C GLU A 227 16.16 2.11 10.06
N VAL A 228 14.83 2.18 10.24
CA VAL A 228 13.82 1.83 9.22
C VAL A 228 12.64 2.76 9.36
N LEU A 229 12.16 3.31 8.25
CA LEU A 229 10.93 4.09 8.15
C LEU A 229 9.82 3.19 7.60
N ILE A 230 8.62 3.20 8.23
CA ILE A 230 7.52 2.36 7.77
C ILE A 230 6.24 3.20 7.70
N ALA A 231 5.64 3.31 6.51
CA ALA A 231 4.31 3.88 6.30
C ALA A 231 3.27 2.77 6.24
N VAL A 232 2.29 2.81 7.13
CA VAL A 232 1.25 1.77 7.23
C VAL A 232 -0.11 2.34 6.85
N SER A 233 -0.89 1.60 6.06
CA SER A 233 -2.27 1.93 5.73
C SER A 233 -3.22 0.82 6.20
N CYS A 234 -4.30 1.19 6.86
CA CYS A 234 -5.41 0.29 7.22
C CYS A 234 -6.55 0.30 6.19
N SER A 235 -6.36 0.98 5.05
CA SER A 235 -7.42 1.15 4.05
C SER A 235 -7.87 -0.18 3.43
N LYS A 236 -6.96 -1.14 3.20
CA LYS A 236 -7.28 -2.38 2.47
C LYS A 236 -7.50 -3.56 3.41
N ASN A 237 -6.59 -3.82 4.32
CA ASN A 237 -6.64 -4.96 5.22
C ASN A 237 -7.69 -4.87 6.34
N PHE A 238 -8.18 -3.66 6.65
CA PHE A 238 -9.36 -3.44 7.50
C PHE A 238 -10.59 -2.96 6.72
N GLY A 239 -10.47 -2.73 5.42
CA GLY A 239 -11.57 -2.18 4.61
C GLY A 239 -11.96 -0.73 4.92
N LEU A 240 -11.12 0.01 5.65
CA LEU A 240 -11.37 1.38 6.13
C LEU A 240 -10.94 2.45 5.10
N TYR A 241 -11.41 2.32 3.86
CA TYR A 241 -10.98 3.19 2.76
C TYR A 241 -11.32 4.68 2.99
N SER A 242 -12.50 4.95 3.53
CA SER A 242 -13.01 6.30 3.78
C SER A 242 -12.65 6.87 5.14
N ASP A 243 -12.29 6.04 6.11
CA ASP A 243 -11.95 6.45 7.48
C ASP A 243 -10.55 7.07 7.60
N ARG A 244 -9.75 6.88 6.56
CA ARG A 244 -8.42 7.47 6.42
C ARG A 244 -7.49 7.16 7.60
N THR A 245 -7.32 5.87 7.92
CA THR A 245 -6.52 5.38 9.04
C THR A 245 -5.18 4.82 8.56
N GLY A 246 -4.10 5.25 9.21
CA GLY A 246 -2.74 4.81 8.94
C GLY A 246 -1.79 5.18 10.07
N CYS A 247 -0.54 4.76 9.95
CA CYS A 247 0.49 4.93 10.97
C CYS A 247 1.85 5.18 10.33
N ALA A 248 2.59 6.16 10.83
CA ALA A 248 4.01 6.34 10.56
C ALA A 248 4.81 5.71 11.70
N ILE A 249 5.65 4.73 11.38
CA ILE A 249 6.51 4.03 12.34
C ILE A 249 7.97 4.32 11.98
N VAL A 250 8.79 4.60 12.98
CA VAL A 250 10.24 4.79 12.82
C VAL A 250 10.95 3.90 13.84
N LEU A 251 11.83 3.06 13.34
CA LEU A 251 12.81 2.37 14.16
C LEU A 251 14.11 3.19 14.18
N GLY A 252 14.73 3.26 15.33
CA GLY A 252 15.96 4.01 15.55
C GLY A 252 16.93 3.28 16.46
N SER A 253 18.18 3.75 16.47
CA SER A 253 19.27 3.13 17.24
C SER A 253 19.30 3.54 18.71
N SER A 254 18.59 4.62 19.11
CA SER A 254 18.61 5.08 20.49
C SER A 254 17.27 5.68 20.93
N ALA A 255 16.91 5.45 22.20
CA ALA A 255 15.70 6.02 22.81
C ALA A 255 15.68 7.56 22.80
N ARG A 256 16.85 8.22 22.84
CA ARG A 256 16.95 9.68 22.73
C ARG A 256 16.56 10.14 21.32
N ALA A 257 17.09 9.50 20.29
CA ALA A 257 16.76 9.82 18.89
C ALA A 257 15.27 9.61 18.62
N LEU A 258 14.68 8.51 19.12
CA LEU A 258 13.26 8.21 18.95
C LEU A 258 12.35 9.29 19.54
N ARG A 259 12.68 9.84 20.73
CA ARG A 259 11.91 10.96 21.29
C ARG A 259 11.96 12.23 20.43
N HIS A 260 13.11 12.51 19.81
CA HIS A 260 13.23 13.64 18.89
C HIS A 260 12.44 13.38 17.60
N VAL A 261 12.48 12.16 17.07
CA VAL A 261 11.71 11.72 15.90
C VAL A 261 10.21 11.85 16.18
N GLU A 262 9.74 11.34 17.31
CA GLU A 262 8.32 11.45 17.70
C GLU A 262 7.87 12.92 17.75
N THR A 263 8.64 13.78 18.39
CA THR A 263 8.35 15.22 18.45
C THR A 263 8.35 15.86 17.05
N ALA A 264 9.27 15.47 16.17
CA ALA A 264 9.32 15.99 14.80
C ALA A 264 8.09 15.55 13.98
N LEU A 265 7.68 14.28 14.10
CA LEU A 265 6.45 13.76 13.46
C LEU A 265 5.19 14.44 14.00
N GLN A 266 5.08 14.65 15.32
CA GLN A 266 3.98 15.38 15.94
C GLN A 266 3.90 16.82 15.44
N ASN A 267 5.02 17.51 15.33
CA ASN A 267 5.07 18.88 14.81
C ASN A 267 4.68 18.94 13.31
N ALA A 268 5.13 17.99 12.51
CA ALA A 268 4.72 17.89 11.11
C ALA A 268 3.22 17.61 11.00
N ALA A 269 2.67 16.67 11.76
CA ALA A 269 1.24 16.39 11.83
C ALA A 269 0.44 17.64 12.23
N ARG A 270 0.92 18.37 13.26
CA ARG A 270 0.28 19.60 13.73
C ARG A 270 0.14 20.67 12.66
N THR A 271 1.13 20.79 11.79
CA THR A 271 1.09 21.80 10.70
C THR A 271 0.26 21.36 9.49
N LEU A 272 0.06 20.06 9.30
CA LEU A 272 -0.69 19.53 8.16
C LEU A 272 -2.19 19.39 8.45
N TYR A 273 -2.57 18.84 9.61
CA TYR A 273 -3.95 18.55 9.97
C TYR A 273 -4.25 18.64 11.46
N SER A 274 -3.31 19.15 12.28
CA SER A 274 -3.37 19.27 13.74
C SER A 274 -3.43 17.92 14.45
N MET A 275 -4.46 17.10 14.23
CA MET A 275 -4.68 15.78 14.80
C MET A 275 -5.37 14.91 13.74
N PRO A 276 -5.02 13.63 13.59
CA PRO A 276 -5.71 12.75 12.67
C PRO A 276 -7.13 12.40 13.20
N PRO A 277 -8.06 11.97 12.29
CA PRO A 277 -9.38 11.52 12.73
C PRO A 277 -9.30 10.24 13.55
N ASP A 278 -9.98 10.21 14.71
CA ASP A 278 -9.84 9.12 15.69
C ASP A 278 -10.63 7.86 15.32
N HIS A 279 -11.81 7.98 14.72
CA HIS A 279 -12.79 6.88 14.64
C HIS A 279 -12.17 5.58 14.07
N GLY A 280 -11.58 5.65 12.89
CA GLY A 280 -10.98 4.46 12.27
C GLY A 280 -9.81 3.88 13.09
N ALA A 281 -9.02 4.72 13.75
CA ALA A 281 -7.94 4.26 14.63
C ALA A 281 -8.49 3.55 15.88
N ALA A 282 -9.53 4.08 16.49
CA ALA A 282 -10.21 3.45 17.61
C ALA A 282 -10.83 2.10 17.24
N VAL A 283 -11.41 1.99 16.01
CA VAL A 283 -11.93 0.72 15.48
C VAL A 283 -10.80 -0.30 15.35
N VAL A 284 -9.68 0.07 14.72
CA VAL A 284 -8.53 -0.83 14.54
C VAL A 284 -7.94 -1.25 15.89
N ALA A 285 -7.77 -0.32 16.84
CA ALA A 285 -7.29 -0.64 18.18
C ALA A 285 -8.22 -1.64 18.87
N THR A 286 -9.55 -1.41 18.82
CA THR A 286 -10.55 -2.32 19.39
C THR A 286 -10.47 -3.73 18.79
N VAL A 287 -10.30 -3.83 17.46
CA VAL A 287 -10.15 -5.12 16.78
C VAL A 287 -8.86 -5.84 17.20
N LEU A 288 -7.73 -5.12 17.26
CA LEU A 288 -6.43 -5.73 17.54
C LEU A 288 -6.19 -6.08 19.02
N GLU A 289 -6.81 -5.35 19.94
CA GLU A 289 -6.67 -5.59 21.40
C GLU A 289 -7.65 -6.66 21.93
N ASP A 290 -8.74 -6.97 21.21
CA ASP A 290 -9.68 -8.03 21.57
C ASP A 290 -9.33 -9.31 20.80
N GLU A 291 -8.95 -10.39 21.51
CA GLU A 291 -8.52 -11.65 20.88
C GLU A 291 -9.56 -12.25 19.92
N ARG A 292 -10.85 -12.16 20.28
CA ARG A 292 -11.93 -12.68 19.45
C ARG A 292 -12.13 -11.85 18.18
N LEU A 293 -12.12 -10.52 18.29
CA LEU A 293 -12.24 -9.64 17.13
C LEU A 293 -11.00 -9.74 16.22
N ARG A 294 -9.82 -9.86 16.82
CA ARG A 294 -8.58 -10.08 16.06
C ARG A 294 -8.63 -11.40 15.28
N ALA A 295 -9.08 -12.48 15.91
CA ALA A 295 -9.24 -13.78 15.23
C ALA A 295 -10.27 -13.70 14.09
N LEU A 296 -11.39 -13.01 14.31
CA LEU A 296 -12.41 -12.79 13.29
C LEU A 296 -11.84 -11.97 12.12
N TRP A 297 -11.17 -10.87 12.38
CA TRP A 297 -10.51 -10.05 11.36
C TRP A 297 -9.50 -10.85 10.53
N LEU A 298 -8.65 -11.68 11.16
CA LEU A 298 -7.69 -12.53 10.46
C LEU A 298 -8.40 -13.54 9.55
N ALA A 299 -9.50 -14.12 10.00
CA ALA A 299 -10.29 -15.06 9.19
C ALA A 299 -10.94 -14.36 7.97
N GLU A 300 -11.50 -13.16 8.16
CA GLU A 300 -12.08 -12.37 7.07
C GLU A 300 -11.00 -11.93 6.06
N LEU A 301 -9.83 -11.50 6.56
CA LEU A 301 -8.70 -11.12 5.72
C LEU A 301 -8.20 -12.31 4.87
N ASP A 302 -8.17 -13.51 5.46
CA ASP A 302 -7.80 -14.73 4.75
C ASP A 302 -8.84 -15.11 3.66
N VAL A 303 -10.13 -14.91 3.90
CA VAL A 303 -11.18 -15.06 2.87
C VAL A 303 -10.95 -14.08 1.71
N MET A 304 -10.63 -12.82 2.00
CA MET A 304 -10.32 -11.82 0.98
C MET A 304 -9.10 -12.24 0.15
N ARG A 305 -8.02 -12.64 0.81
CA ARG A 305 -6.78 -13.09 0.17
C ARG A 305 -7.01 -14.30 -0.75
N ARG A 306 -7.69 -15.34 -0.24
CA ARG A 306 -8.00 -16.56 -1.04
C ARG A 306 -8.83 -16.22 -2.27
N ARG A 307 -9.81 -15.32 -2.14
CA ARG A 307 -10.62 -14.90 -3.29
C ARG A 307 -9.79 -14.14 -4.34
N ILE A 308 -8.89 -13.26 -3.92
CA ILE A 308 -7.98 -12.54 -4.83
C ILE A 308 -7.09 -13.53 -5.59
N THR A 309 -6.54 -14.50 -4.89
CA THR A 309 -5.71 -15.56 -5.48
C THR A 309 -6.52 -16.42 -6.46
N ALA A 310 -7.72 -16.86 -6.08
CA ALA A 310 -8.60 -17.62 -6.96
C ALA A 310 -8.95 -16.85 -8.24
N ASN A 311 -9.34 -15.58 -8.14
CA ASN A 311 -9.61 -14.72 -9.31
C ASN A 311 -8.42 -14.69 -10.28
N ARG A 312 -7.20 -14.60 -9.75
CA ARG A 312 -5.98 -14.57 -10.59
C ARG A 312 -5.72 -15.92 -11.25
N THR A 313 -5.85 -17.03 -10.50
CA THR A 313 -5.72 -18.40 -11.01
C THR A 313 -6.74 -18.67 -12.13
N ASP A 314 -8.00 -18.29 -11.91
CA ASP A 314 -9.07 -18.48 -12.90
C ASP A 314 -8.82 -17.62 -14.14
N LEU A 315 -8.35 -16.38 -13.99
CA LEU A 315 -7.99 -15.53 -15.12
C LEU A 315 -6.87 -16.16 -15.97
N VAL A 316 -5.82 -16.67 -15.33
CA VAL A 316 -4.72 -17.37 -16.01
C VAL A 316 -5.22 -18.59 -16.77
N ALA A 317 -6.07 -19.43 -16.14
CA ALA A 317 -6.66 -20.60 -16.75
C ALA A 317 -7.51 -20.25 -17.99
N HIS A 318 -8.36 -19.23 -17.91
CA HIS A 318 -9.18 -18.79 -19.04
C HIS A 318 -8.33 -18.20 -20.18
N LEU A 319 -7.28 -17.43 -19.88
CA LEU A 319 -6.36 -16.93 -20.92
C LEU A 319 -5.60 -18.10 -21.58
N GLY A 320 -5.20 -19.10 -20.82
CA GLY A 320 -4.60 -20.33 -21.36
C GLY A 320 -5.54 -21.06 -22.33
N ALA A 321 -6.82 -21.24 -21.93
CA ALA A 321 -7.85 -21.85 -22.78
C ALA A 321 -8.12 -21.06 -24.07
N LEU A 322 -7.84 -19.75 -24.08
CA LEU A 322 -7.91 -18.89 -25.26
C LEU A 322 -6.60 -18.84 -26.08
N GLY A 323 -5.60 -19.68 -25.75
CA GLY A 323 -4.33 -19.78 -26.48
C GLY A 323 -3.26 -18.75 -26.05
N HIS A 324 -3.40 -18.11 -24.89
CA HIS A 324 -2.47 -17.07 -24.39
C HIS A 324 -1.71 -17.51 -23.13
N GLU A 325 -1.41 -18.82 -22.97
CA GLU A 325 -0.78 -19.39 -21.80
C GLU A 325 0.57 -18.74 -21.46
N GLU A 326 1.45 -18.59 -22.45
CA GLU A 326 2.77 -17.97 -22.26
C GLU A 326 2.66 -16.54 -21.69
N ARG A 327 1.77 -15.72 -22.26
CA ARG A 327 1.55 -14.33 -21.81
C ARG A 327 0.89 -14.28 -20.45
N ALA A 328 0.03 -15.25 -20.12
CA ALA A 328 -0.63 -15.34 -18.81
C ALA A 328 0.30 -15.84 -17.70
N SER A 329 1.41 -16.51 -18.01
CA SER A 329 2.32 -17.11 -17.04
C SER A 329 2.88 -16.10 -16.03
N ALA A 330 3.14 -14.86 -16.47
CA ALA A 330 3.60 -13.78 -15.60
C ALA A 330 2.54 -13.37 -14.55
N LEU A 331 1.24 -13.43 -14.89
CA LEU A 331 0.15 -13.10 -13.99
C LEU A 331 0.06 -14.11 -12.82
N ALA A 332 0.40 -15.37 -13.07
CA ALA A 332 0.35 -16.44 -12.06
C ALA A 332 1.28 -16.18 -10.85
N ARG A 333 2.37 -15.45 -11.07
CA ARG A 333 3.36 -15.12 -10.03
C ARG A 333 3.07 -13.85 -9.26
N GLN A 334 2.08 -13.06 -9.70
CA GLN A 334 1.70 -11.80 -9.07
C GLN A 334 0.87 -12.04 -7.81
N LYS A 335 0.93 -11.11 -6.86
CA LYS A 335 0.25 -11.18 -5.55
C LYS A 335 -0.56 -9.92 -5.27
N GLY A 336 -1.45 -10.01 -4.29
CA GLY A 336 -2.22 -8.86 -3.84
C GLY A 336 -3.26 -8.37 -4.84
N MET A 337 -3.71 -7.15 -4.64
CA MET A 337 -4.89 -6.60 -5.31
C MET A 337 -4.71 -6.28 -6.78
N PHE A 338 -3.48 -6.06 -7.24
CA PHE A 338 -3.21 -5.62 -8.60
C PHE A 338 -2.59 -6.70 -9.47
N SER A 339 -2.81 -6.57 -10.77
CA SER A 339 -2.13 -7.32 -11.82
C SER A 339 -1.75 -6.38 -12.95
N MET A 340 -0.54 -6.59 -13.49
CA MET A 340 -0.09 -5.95 -14.72
C MET A 340 -0.38 -6.88 -15.89
N LEU A 341 -1.29 -6.46 -16.76
CA LEU A 341 -1.63 -7.21 -17.97
C LEU A 341 -0.51 -7.10 -19.01
N PRO A 342 -0.29 -8.16 -19.82
CA PRO A 342 0.69 -8.15 -20.91
C PRO A 342 0.15 -7.38 -22.14
N LEU A 343 -0.40 -6.20 -21.91
CA LEU A 343 -0.99 -5.35 -22.95
C LEU A 343 -0.19 -4.06 -23.11
N THR A 344 -0.07 -3.64 -24.38
CA THR A 344 0.45 -2.31 -24.69
C THR A 344 -0.57 -1.22 -24.28
N PRO A 345 -0.17 0.05 -24.18
CA PRO A 345 -1.11 1.15 -23.96
C PRO A 345 -2.25 1.18 -24.99
N GLU A 346 -1.97 0.80 -26.24
CA GLU A 346 -3.00 0.68 -27.27
C GLU A 346 -3.94 -0.51 -27.03
N GLY A 347 -3.40 -1.65 -26.59
CA GLY A 347 -4.20 -2.80 -26.17
C GLY A 347 -5.15 -2.44 -25.03
N MET A 348 -4.67 -1.70 -24.00
CA MET A 348 -5.52 -1.22 -22.92
C MET A 348 -6.63 -0.28 -23.38
N ARG A 349 -6.33 0.59 -24.36
CA ARG A 349 -7.38 1.43 -25.00
C ARG A 349 -8.38 0.58 -25.76
N ARG A 350 -7.94 -0.41 -26.56
CA ARG A 350 -8.85 -1.34 -27.29
C ARG A 350 -9.76 -2.08 -26.32
N MET A 351 -9.22 -2.67 -25.24
CA MET A 351 -9.99 -3.38 -24.22
C MET A 351 -11.06 -2.47 -23.62
N ARG A 352 -10.73 -1.23 -23.27
CA ARG A 352 -11.67 -0.24 -22.76
C ARG A 352 -12.77 0.07 -23.77
N HIS A 353 -12.40 0.41 -25.03
CA HIS A 353 -13.36 0.81 -26.04
C HIS A 353 -14.28 -0.33 -26.49
N ARG A 354 -13.74 -1.54 -26.70
CA ARG A 354 -14.53 -2.67 -27.20
C ARG A 354 -15.32 -3.36 -26.10
N SER A 355 -14.70 -3.59 -24.95
CA SER A 355 -15.28 -4.42 -23.89
C SER A 355 -15.70 -3.64 -22.65
N GLY A 356 -15.52 -2.32 -22.56
CA GLY A 356 -15.87 -1.57 -21.36
C GLY A 356 -15.10 -1.98 -20.11
N ILE A 357 -13.90 -2.54 -20.28
CA ILE A 357 -13.04 -2.95 -19.17
C ILE A 357 -12.00 -1.87 -18.92
N TYR A 358 -12.08 -1.24 -17.77
CA TYR A 358 -11.30 -0.07 -17.39
C TYR A 358 -10.14 -0.47 -16.47
N GLY A 359 -8.92 -0.33 -16.96
CA GLY A 359 -7.66 -0.41 -16.24
C GLY A 359 -6.78 0.78 -16.59
N THR A 360 -5.63 0.94 -15.96
CA THR A 360 -4.71 2.02 -16.32
C THR A 360 -4.08 1.77 -17.68
N THR A 361 -3.72 2.84 -18.37
CA THR A 361 -3.05 2.74 -19.70
C THR A 361 -1.72 1.98 -19.63
N ALA A 362 -1.07 1.95 -18.46
CA ALA A 362 0.15 1.18 -18.23
C ALA A 362 -0.08 -0.33 -18.01
N GLY A 363 -1.33 -0.83 -18.11
CA GLY A 363 -1.64 -2.25 -17.99
C GLY A 363 -2.12 -2.71 -16.62
N ARG A 364 -2.15 -1.84 -15.59
CA ARG A 364 -2.60 -2.24 -14.25
C ARG A 364 -4.12 -2.39 -14.20
N ILE A 365 -4.56 -3.52 -13.63
CA ILE A 365 -5.94 -3.76 -13.22
C ILE A 365 -6.03 -4.13 -11.74
N ASN A 366 -7.19 -3.86 -11.12
CA ASN A 366 -7.53 -4.33 -9.78
C ASN A 366 -8.24 -5.69 -9.86
N ILE A 367 -7.49 -6.79 -9.74
CA ILE A 367 -8.06 -8.16 -9.78
C ILE A 367 -8.96 -8.44 -8.55
N ALA A 368 -8.74 -7.76 -7.43
CA ALA A 368 -9.57 -7.87 -6.23
C ALA A 368 -10.98 -7.27 -6.41
N GLY A 369 -11.16 -6.44 -7.42
CA GLY A 369 -12.44 -5.83 -7.77
C GLY A 369 -13.29 -6.62 -8.76
N VAL A 370 -12.80 -7.78 -9.26
CA VAL A 370 -13.52 -8.58 -10.26
C VAL A 370 -14.45 -9.58 -9.57
N PRO A 371 -15.77 -9.57 -9.84
CA PRO A 371 -16.65 -10.66 -9.43
C PRO A 371 -16.25 -11.97 -10.16
N ALA A 372 -16.20 -13.10 -9.45
CA ALA A 372 -15.69 -14.37 -10.00
C ALA A 372 -16.38 -14.77 -11.32
N HIS A 373 -17.70 -14.63 -11.40
CA HIS A 373 -18.48 -14.94 -12.62
C HIS A 373 -18.14 -14.03 -13.82
N ARG A 374 -17.39 -12.93 -13.61
CA ARG A 374 -16.96 -12.01 -14.67
C ARG A 374 -15.53 -12.27 -15.16
N ILE A 375 -14.82 -13.24 -14.57
CA ILE A 375 -13.45 -13.61 -15.01
C ILE A 375 -13.41 -14.06 -16.47
N PRO A 376 -14.34 -14.90 -16.98
CA PRO A 376 -14.36 -15.26 -18.42
C PRO A 376 -14.50 -14.04 -19.34
N TYR A 377 -15.34 -13.06 -18.95
CA TYR A 377 -15.52 -11.82 -19.71
C TYR A 377 -14.23 -10.97 -19.73
N LEU A 378 -13.58 -10.85 -18.56
CA LEU A 378 -12.28 -10.17 -18.47
C LEU A 378 -11.23 -10.84 -19.34
N ALA A 379 -11.14 -12.18 -19.31
CA ALA A 379 -10.20 -12.96 -20.12
C ALA A 379 -10.44 -12.76 -21.62
N GLY A 380 -11.70 -12.79 -22.09
CA GLY A 380 -12.07 -12.49 -23.47
C GLY A 380 -11.65 -11.09 -23.90
N GLY A 381 -11.96 -10.08 -23.08
CA GLY A 381 -11.56 -8.69 -23.38
C GLY A 381 -10.04 -8.47 -23.41
N ILE A 382 -9.27 -9.20 -22.60
CA ILE A 382 -7.80 -9.20 -22.66
C ILE A 382 -7.32 -9.88 -23.94
N ALA A 383 -7.85 -11.06 -24.29
CA ALA A 383 -7.48 -11.82 -25.49
C ALA A 383 -7.73 -11.01 -26.77
N ASP A 384 -8.88 -10.32 -26.88
CA ASP A 384 -9.22 -9.45 -28.01
C ASP A 384 -8.31 -8.21 -28.12
N ALA A 385 -7.62 -7.87 -27.04
CA ALA A 385 -6.74 -6.70 -26.95
C ALA A 385 -5.25 -7.04 -27.15
N LEU A 386 -4.87 -8.30 -27.08
CA LEU A 386 -3.52 -8.79 -27.32
C LEU A 386 -3.17 -8.74 -28.80
#